data_f4f50797e7984c456c8a53d68d6fda2a
#
_entry.id   f4f50797e7984c456c8a53d68d6fda2a
#
_cell.length_a   1.000
_cell.length_b   1.000
_cell.length_c   1.000
_cell.angle_alpha   90.00
_cell.angle_beta   90.00
_cell.angle_gamma   90.00
#
_symmetry.space_group_name_H-M   'P 1'
#
loop_
_entity.id
_entity.type
_entity.pdbx_description
1 polymer ?
#
loop_
_entity_poly.entity_id
_entity_poly.type
_entity_poly.pdbx_seq_one_letter_code
_entity_poly.pdbx_strand_id
1 'polypeptide(L)'
;VKDLIALTRQAPGRYFYGGTGQGGVGNLAIELVKLKLGLDLTYVPYQGGAASIAAVVANQIPLAINDVGNILPFVKAGTLKPLLVASPERFSLLPDAVGLSELGVSDLDIKASLGLAAPKGTPAAITAALAREVGEIMKLPDVQARFHQAGLQPVGSTPQAYAEFLKAENRQFRQGVQATGLSQGALPGIATVLSRGD
;
A
#
# COMPACT_ATOMS: atom_id res chain seq x y z
N VAL A 1 3.60 9.59 15.60
CA VAL A 1 4.66 9.53 14.56
C VAL A 1 5.83 10.41 14.94
N LYS A 2 5.62 11.65 15.42
CA LYS A 2 6.73 12.53 15.85
C LYS A 2 7.63 11.87 16.89
N ASP A 3 7.04 11.17 17.87
CA ASP A 3 7.80 10.45 18.89
C ASP A 3 8.59 9.28 18.26
N LEU A 4 8.02 8.57 17.29
CA LEU A 4 8.73 7.52 16.56
C LEU A 4 9.95 8.07 15.82
N ILE A 5 9.81 9.22 15.15
CA ILE A 5 10.93 9.90 14.48
C ILE A 5 12.02 10.24 15.50
N ALA A 6 11.65 10.77 16.67
CA ALA A 6 12.61 11.10 17.73
C ALA A 6 13.31 9.84 18.28
N LEU A 7 12.57 8.79 18.54
CA LEU A 7 13.08 7.51 19.07
C LEU A 7 14.08 6.86 18.10
N THR A 8 13.75 6.80 16.81
CA THR A 8 14.63 6.17 15.80
C THR A 8 15.93 6.96 15.62
N ARG A 9 15.88 8.30 15.74
CA ARG A 9 17.08 9.15 15.69
C ARG A 9 17.97 8.98 16.93
N GLN A 10 17.38 8.77 18.12
CA GLN A 10 18.15 8.57 19.36
C GLN A 10 18.84 7.21 19.43
N ALA A 11 18.28 6.20 18.78
CA ALA A 11 18.80 4.82 18.78
C ALA A 11 18.77 4.20 17.37
N PRO A 12 19.68 4.61 16.48
CA PRO A 12 19.78 4.09 15.13
C PRO A 12 19.96 2.56 15.11
N GLY A 13 19.30 1.86 14.15
CA GLY A 13 19.39 0.42 14.00
C GLY A 13 18.63 -0.41 15.05
N ARG A 14 18.02 0.22 16.05
CA ARG A 14 17.36 -0.49 17.16
C ARG A 14 15.92 -0.91 16.86
N TYR A 15 15.26 -0.24 15.93
CA TYR A 15 13.85 -0.46 15.66
C TYR A 15 13.64 -1.22 14.36
N PHE A 16 12.72 -2.19 14.42
CA PHE A 16 12.39 -3.09 13.32
C PHE A 16 10.95 -2.88 12.88
N TYR A 17 10.67 -3.14 11.61
CA TYR A 17 9.32 -3.23 11.10
C TYR A 17 9.11 -4.48 10.25
N GLY A 18 7.96 -5.11 10.39
CA GLY A 18 7.54 -6.25 9.58
C GLY A 18 6.74 -5.86 8.36
N GLY A 19 6.86 -6.60 7.28
CA GLY A 19 6.06 -6.39 6.07
C GLY A 19 5.91 -7.64 5.22
N THR A 20 5.10 -7.54 4.18
CA THR A 20 4.68 -8.64 3.30
C THR A 20 5.65 -8.85 2.14
N GLY A 21 6.84 -9.41 2.38
CA GLY A 21 7.81 -9.69 1.34
C GLY A 21 8.67 -8.48 0.95
N GLN A 22 9.93 -8.77 0.63
CA GLN A 22 10.89 -7.77 0.20
C GLN A 22 10.56 -7.30 -1.24
N GLY A 23 10.59 -5.98 -1.46
CA GLY A 23 10.30 -5.38 -2.76
C GLY A 23 8.81 -5.31 -3.14
N GLY A 24 7.89 -5.71 -2.27
CA GLY A 24 6.46 -5.49 -2.46
C GLY A 24 6.07 -4.01 -2.28
N VAL A 25 4.82 -3.67 -2.66
CA VAL A 25 4.27 -2.30 -2.57
C VAL A 25 4.42 -1.73 -1.16
N GLY A 26 4.07 -2.50 -0.13
CA GLY A 26 4.19 -2.08 1.27
C GLY A 26 5.64 -1.84 1.70
N ASN A 27 6.58 -2.69 1.26
CA ASN A 27 8.00 -2.49 1.57
C ASN A 27 8.54 -1.21 0.91
N LEU A 28 8.21 -0.96 -0.37
CA LEU A 28 8.61 0.27 -1.03
C LEU A 28 7.97 1.50 -0.39
N ALA A 29 6.69 1.39 -0.01
CA ALA A 29 5.97 2.48 0.66
C ALA A 29 6.70 2.93 1.93
N ILE A 30 7.03 2.00 2.82
CA ILE A 30 7.70 2.36 4.07
C ILE A 30 9.14 2.82 3.84
N GLU A 31 9.86 2.27 2.85
CA GLU A 31 11.21 2.75 2.53
C GLU A 31 11.19 4.20 2.03
N LEU A 32 10.20 4.58 1.22
CA LEU A 32 10.01 5.98 0.82
C LEU A 32 9.61 6.87 1.99
N VAL A 33 8.71 6.41 2.86
CA VAL A 33 8.35 7.12 4.09
C VAL A 33 9.57 7.30 5.00
N LYS A 34 10.39 6.26 5.17
CA LYS A 34 11.66 6.33 5.93
C LYS A 34 12.58 7.41 5.37
N LEU A 35 12.77 7.40 4.04
CA LEU A 35 13.60 8.38 3.36
C LEU A 35 13.10 9.82 3.58
N LYS A 36 11.78 10.05 3.41
CA LYS A 36 11.16 11.38 3.53
C LYS A 36 11.14 11.91 4.96
N LEU A 37 10.93 11.05 5.95
CA LEU A 37 10.82 11.43 7.36
C LEU A 37 12.12 11.25 8.15
N GLY A 38 13.17 10.70 7.55
CA GLY A 38 14.42 10.39 8.22
C GLY A 38 14.26 9.36 9.33
N LEU A 39 13.48 8.29 9.07
CA LEU A 39 13.26 7.19 9.99
C LEU A 39 14.34 6.12 9.81
N ASP A 40 14.98 5.73 10.89
CA ASP A 40 15.91 4.59 10.91
C ASP A 40 15.17 3.34 11.43
N LEU A 41 14.69 2.53 10.47
CA LEU A 41 13.94 1.30 10.73
C LEU A 41 14.53 0.17 9.89
N THR A 42 14.75 -1.00 10.51
CA THR A 42 15.24 -2.20 9.83
C THR A 42 14.09 -3.11 9.41
N TYR A 43 14.09 -3.53 8.15
CA TYR A 43 13.06 -4.44 7.61
C TYR A 43 13.23 -5.88 8.08
N VAL A 44 12.14 -6.51 8.49
CA VAL A 44 12.05 -7.94 8.79
C VAL A 44 10.99 -8.58 7.87
N PRO A 45 11.39 -9.48 6.97
CA PRO A 45 10.44 -10.12 6.04
C PRO A 45 9.57 -11.15 6.76
N TYR A 46 8.26 -11.12 6.49
CA TYR A 46 7.28 -12.11 6.94
C TYR A 46 6.55 -12.74 5.75
N GLN A 47 6.06 -13.97 5.96
CA GLN A 47 5.24 -14.69 4.96
C GLN A 47 3.80 -14.18 4.99
N GLY A 48 3.58 -12.95 4.48
CA GLY A 48 2.28 -12.32 4.40
C GLY A 48 1.91 -11.42 5.58
N GLY A 49 0.84 -10.62 5.41
CA GLY A 49 0.41 -9.60 6.36
C GLY A 49 0.00 -10.18 7.72
N ALA A 50 -0.67 -11.32 7.73
CA ALA A 50 -1.12 -11.96 8.97
C ALA A 50 0.06 -12.32 9.90
N ALA A 51 1.17 -12.81 9.34
CA ALA A 51 2.35 -13.19 10.13
C ALA A 51 3.03 -11.95 10.75
N SER A 52 3.16 -10.84 10.00
CA SER A 52 3.73 -9.60 10.55
C SER A 52 2.83 -8.95 11.61
N ILE A 53 1.51 -9.02 11.44
CA ILE A 53 0.56 -8.56 12.45
C ILE A 53 0.69 -9.39 13.74
N ALA A 54 0.72 -10.72 13.62
CA ALA A 54 0.88 -11.61 14.78
C ALA A 54 2.18 -11.31 15.54
N ALA A 55 3.27 -11.02 14.83
CA ALA A 55 4.55 -10.65 15.45
C ALA A 55 4.47 -9.34 16.24
N VAL A 56 3.73 -8.31 15.74
CA VAL A 56 3.51 -7.07 16.49
C VAL A 56 2.63 -7.32 17.70
N VAL A 57 1.53 -8.05 17.56
CA VAL A 57 0.62 -8.38 18.67
C VAL A 57 1.35 -9.17 19.77
N ALA A 58 2.27 -10.07 19.37
CA ALA A 58 3.11 -10.83 20.29
C ALA A 58 4.33 -10.06 20.85
N ASN A 59 4.46 -8.75 20.54
CA ASN A 59 5.61 -7.91 20.91
C ASN A 59 6.98 -8.43 20.44
N GLN A 60 7.02 -9.21 19.35
CA GLN A 60 8.28 -9.68 18.75
C GLN A 60 8.96 -8.58 17.95
N ILE A 61 8.16 -7.72 17.29
CA ILE A 61 8.61 -6.52 16.58
C ILE A 61 7.69 -5.35 16.96
N PRO A 62 8.21 -4.10 17.00
CA PRO A 62 7.42 -2.95 17.43
C PRO A 62 6.45 -2.43 16.37
N LEU A 63 6.71 -2.65 15.09
CA LEU A 63 6.01 -2.02 13.98
C LEU A 63 5.76 -3.01 12.83
N ALA A 64 4.68 -2.80 12.09
CA ALA A 64 4.46 -3.46 10.81
C ALA A 64 3.80 -2.50 9.82
N ILE A 65 4.04 -2.73 8.51
CA ILE A 65 3.26 -2.14 7.43
C ILE A 65 2.35 -3.20 6.85
N ASN A 66 1.07 -2.82 6.66
CA ASN A 66 0.05 -3.73 6.16
C ASN A 66 -1.05 -2.96 5.45
N ASP A 67 -1.85 -3.68 4.66
CA ASP A 67 -3.08 -3.15 4.09
C ASP A 67 -4.12 -2.89 5.20
N VAL A 68 -4.93 -1.85 5.01
CA VAL A 68 -5.93 -1.43 6.00
C VAL A 68 -6.88 -2.57 6.36
N GLY A 69 -7.35 -3.34 5.38
CA GLY A 69 -8.24 -4.48 5.61
C GLY A 69 -7.68 -5.50 6.59
N ASN A 70 -6.38 -5.76 6.55
CA ASN A 70 -5.73 -6.72 7.43
C ASN A 70 -5.63 -6.23 8.88
N ILE A 71 -5.39 -4.92 9.08
CA ILE A 71 -5.18 -4.36 10.43
C ILE A 71 -6.48 -3.89 11.10
N LEU A 72 -7.52 -3.58 10.32
CA LEU A 72 -8.75 -2.96 10.81
C LEU A 72 -9.43 -3.74 11.96
N PRO A 73 -9.52 -5.08 11.94
CA PRO A 73 -10.08 -5.85 13.07
C PRO A 73 -9.28 -5.64 14.37
N PHE A 74 -7.96 -5.60 14.28
CA PHE A 74 -7.06 -5.42 15.44
C PHE A 74 -7.07 -3.99 15.97
N VAL A 75 -7.23 -3.01 15.09
CA VAL A 75 -7.42 -1.60 15.49
C VAL A 75 -8.75 -1.42 16.21
N LYS A 76 -9.83 -2.00 15.67
CA LYS A 76 -11.16 -1.97 16.33
C LYS A 76 -11.17 -2.70 17.68
N ALA A 77 -10.38 -3.76 17.82
CA ALA A 77 -10.20 -4.47 19.09
C ALA A 77 -9.25 -3.75 20.08
N GLY A 78 -8.61 -2.64 19.68
CA GLY A 78 -7.65 -1.91 20.49
C GLY A 78 -6.30 -2.61 20.71
N THR A 79 -6.03 -3.70 19.96
CA THR A 79 -4.76 -4.46 20.07
C THR A 79 -3.65 -3.90 19.18
N LEU A 80 -4.00 -3.12 18.15
CA LEU A 80 -3.05 -2.37 17.32
C LEU A 80 -3.42 -0.89 17.32
N LYS A 81 -2.39 -0.05 17.33
CA LYS A 81 -2.53 1.40 17.15
C LYS A 81 -2.06 1.79 15.75
N PRO A 82 -2.93 2.32 14.87
CA PRO A 82 -2.51 2.83 13.58
C PRO A 82 -1.74 4.14 13.82
N LEU A 83 -0.60 4.30 13.15
CA LEU A 83 0.26 5.47 13.32
C LEU A 83 0.21 6.41 12.13
N LEU A 84 0.26 5.84 10.92
CA LEU A 84 0.44 6.58 9.67
C LEU A 84 -0.25 5.84 8.52
N VAL A 85 -0.80 6.59 7.58
CA VAL A 85 -1.18 6.11 6.25
C VAL A 85 -0.21 6.65 5.20
N ALA A 86 0.19 5.82 4.22
CA ALA A 86 1.14 6.19 3.19
C ALA A 86 0.50 7.03 2.06
N SER A 87 -0.39 7.94 2.43
CA SER A 87 -1.07 8.89 1.55
C SER A 87 -1.03 10.29 2.16
N PRO A 88 -1.19 11.36 1.35
CA PRO A 88 -1.20 12.74 1.86
C PRO A 88 -2.24 12.96 2.95
N GLU A 89 -3.44 12.42 2.77
CA GLU A 89 -4.57 12.63 3.67
C GLU A 89 -4.81 11.42 4.57
N ARG A 90 -5.49 11.64 5.69
CA ARG A 90 -5.96 10.56 6.57
C ARG A 90 -6.95 9.67 5.84
N PHE A 91 -6.95 8.40 6.19
CA PHE A 91 -7.94 7.46 5.68
C PHE A 91 -9.14 7.37 6.62
N SER A 92 -10.35 7.47 6.07
CA SER A 92 -11.59 7.54 6.84
C SER A 92 -11.82 6.36 7.79
N LEU A 93 -11.32 5.18 7.45
CA LEU A 93 -11.42 3.98 8.31
C LEU A 93 -10.36 3.94 9.41
N LEU A 94 -9.35 4.81 9.37
CA LEU A 94 -8.28 4.93 10.36
C LEU A 94 -8.09 6.41 10.76
N PRO A 95 -9.09 7.06 11.36
CA PRO A 95 -9.07 8.50 11.63
C PRO A 95 -7.94 8.91 12.58
N ASP A 96 -7.44 8.00 13.42
CA ASP A 96 -6.34 8.25 14.35
C ASP A 96 -4.95 8.13 13.71
N ALA A 97 -4.84 7.54 12.50
CA ALA A 97 -3.61 7.51 11.74
C ALA A 97 -3.38 8.84 11.04
N VAL A 98 -2.18 9.39 11.13
CA VAL A 98 -1.85 10.65 10.46
C VAL A 98 -1.61 10.43 8.97
N GLY A 99 -2.01 11.41 8.15
CA GLY A 99 -1.62 11.49 6.75
C GLY A 99 -0.24 12.10 6.60
N LEU A 100 0.41 11.82 5.48
CA LEU A 100 1.78 12.29 5.21
C LEU A 100 1.88 13.81 5.14
N SER A 101 0.84 14.52 4.67
CA SER A 101 0.83 15.99 4.62
C SER A 101 0.96 16.63 5.99
N GLU A 102 0.44 16.00 7.04
CA GLU A 102 0.60 16.46 8.43
C GLU A 102 2.04 16.39 8.94
N LEU A 103 2.88 15.65 8.22
CA LEU A 103 4.31 15.48 8.49
C LEU A 103 5.20 16.24 7.48
N GLY A 104 4.60 17.09 6.64
CA GLY A 104 5.29 17.88 5.63
C GLY A 104 5.64 17.11 4.35
N VAL A 105 5.07 15.93 4.12
CA VAL A 105 5.26 15.13 2.91
C VAL A 105 3.97 15.08 2.11
N SER A 106 3.90 15.82 1.01
CA SER A 106 2.72 15.94 0.15
C SER A 106 2.90 15.27 -1.24
N ASP A 107 4.11 14.87 -1.57
CA ASP A 107 4.50 14.31 -2.87
C ASP A 107 4.56 12.78 -2.88
N LEU A 108 4.08 12.13 -1.83
CA LEU A 108 4.04 10.68 -1.69
C LEU A 108 2.61 10.21 -1.46
N ASP A 109 2.07 9.46 -2.43
CA ASP A 109 0.74 8.85 -2.35
C ASP A 109 0.82 7.43 -2.89
N ILE A 110 0.99 6.45 -2.00
CA ILE A 110 1.13 5.05 -2.38
C ILE A 110 -0.16 4.31 -2.07
N LYS A 111 -0.82 3.87 -3.12
CA LYS A 111 -2.07 3.12 -3.06
C LYS A 111 -1.87 1.71 -3.60
N ALA A 112 -2.31 0.71 -2.86
CA ALA A 112 -2.51 -0.61 -3.43
C ALA A 112 -3.82 -0.61 -4.23
N SER A 113 -3.79 -1.05 -5.47
CA SER A 113 -4.98 -1.15 -6.31
C SER A 113 -5.29 -2.59 -6.70
N LEU A 114 -6.57 -2.92 -6.78
CA LEU A 114 -7.06 -4.17 -7.33
C LEU A 114 -7.81 -3.87 -8.63
N GLY A 115 -7.50 -4.63 -9.68
CA GLY A 115 -8.12 -4.44 -10.98
C GLY A 115 -8.32 -5.74 -11.75
N LEU A 116 -9.22 -5.72 -12.71
CA LEU A 116 -9.41 -6.80 -13.67
C LEU A 116 -8.55 -6.55 -14.91
N ALA A 117 -7.85 -7.57 -15.37
CA ALA A 117 -7.07 -7.53 -16.60
C ALA A 117 -7.59 -8.62 -17.56
N ALA A 118 -7.60 -8.29 -18.84
CA ALA A 118 -7.93 -9.23 -19.90
C ALA A 118 -6.65 -9.61 -20.69
N PRO A 119 -6.59 -10.79 -21.32
CA PRO A 119 -5.51 -11.18 -22.20
C PRO A 119 -5.31 -10.17 -23.35
N LYS A 120 -4.05 -10.04 -23.81
CA LYS A 120 -3.74 -9.22 -24.99
C LYS A 120 -4.55 -9.72 -26.19
N GLY A 121 -5.16 -8.80 -26.94
CA GLY A 121 -6.00 -9.13 -28.10
C GLY A 121 -7.49 -9.37 -27.77
N THR A 122 -7.91 -9.28 -26.51
CA THR A 122 -9.35 -9.27 -26.20
C THR A 122 -10.02 -8.09 -26.92
N PRO A 123 -11.13 -8.33 -27.66
CA PRO A 123 -11.82 -7.27 -28.38
C PRO A 123 -12.21 -6.10 -27.45
N ALA A 124 -12.01 -4.87 -27.91
CA ALA A 124 -12.29 -3.66 -27.12
C ALA A 124 -13.76 -3.58 -26.65
N ALA A 125 -14.69 -4.10 -27.44
CA ALA A 125 -16.10 -4.16 -27.06
C ALA A 125 -16.36 -5.02 -25.81
N ILE A 126 -15.61 -6.12 -25.64
CA ILE A 126 -15.73 -6.99 -24.47
C ILE A 126 -15.15 -6.28 -23.23
N THR A 127 -13.96 -5.71 -23.32
CA THR A 127 -13.35 -5.00 -22.19
C THR A 127 -14.16 -3.77 -21.79
N ALA A 128 -14.73 -3.04 -22.74
CA ALA A 128 -15.62 -1.92 -22.46
C ALA A 128 -16.93 -2.35 -21.80
N ALA A 129 -17.53 -3.46 -22.24
CA ALA A 129 -18.73 -4.00 -21.62
C ALA A 129 -18.48 -4.43 -20.16
N LEU A 130 -17.39 -5.18 -19.93
CA LEU A 130 -17.01 -5.60 -18.58
C LEU A 130 -16.74 -4.41 -17.66
N ALA A 131 -16.01 -3.40 -18.14
CA ALA A 131 -15.71 -2.19 -17.35
C ALA A 131 -16.99 -1.43 -16.99
N ARG A 132 -17.94 -1.31 -17.90
CA ARG A 132 -19.24 -0.68 -17.63
C ARG A 132 -20.00 -1.44 -16.55
N GLU A 133 -20.14 -2.77 -16.69
CA GLU A 133 -20.85 -3.59 -15.70
C GLU A 133 -20.17 -3.52 -14.32
N VAL A 134 -18.84 -3.62 -14.25
CA VAL A 134 -18.10 -3.43 -13.00
C VAL A 134 -18.35 -2.04 -12.43
N GLY A 135 -18.32 -0.99 -13.26
CA GLY A 135 -18.60 0.37 -12.82
C GLY A 135 -20.00 0.53 -12.21
N GLU A 136 -21.02 -0.12 -12.76
CA GLU A 136 -22.38 -0.12 -12.17
C GLU A 136 -22.44 -0.95 -10.88
N ILE A 137 -21.79 -2.10 -10.83
CA ILE A 137 -21.72 -2.93 -9.62
C ILE A 137 -21.06 -2.16 -8.46
N MET A 138 -19.99 -1.40 -8.73
CA MET A 138 -19.31 -0.60 -7.69
C MET A 138 -20.15 0.54 -7.11
N LYS A 139 -21.29 0.89 -7.74
CA LYS A 139 -22.24 1.87 -7.21
C LYS A 139 -23.29 1.25 -6.28
N LEU A 140 -23.43 -0.06 -6.26
CA LEU A 140 -24.44 -0.74 -5.45
C LEU A 140 -24.11 -0.57 -3.96
N PRO A 141 -25.08 -0.18 -3.11
CA PRO A 141 -24.83 0.12 -1.70
C PRO A 141 -24.28 -1.07 -0.90
N ASP A 142 -24.73 -2.29 -1.18
CA ASP A 142 -24.25 -3.49 -0.52
C ASP A 142 -22.81 -3.85 -0.93
N VAL A 143 -22.45 -3.60 -2.19
CA VAL A 143 -21.08 -3.78 -2.69
C VAL A 143 -20.17 -2.75 -2.03
N GLN A 144 -20.55 -1.47 -2.00
CA GLN A 144 -19.79 -0.42 -1.32
C GLN A 144 -19.56 -0.75 0.15
N ALA A 145 -20.61 -1.19 0.85
CA ALA A 145 -20.50 -1.58 2.25
C ALA A 145 -19.50 -2.73 2.46
N ARG A 146 -19.50 -3.75 1.59
CA ARG A 146 -18.53 -4.87 1.65
C ARG A 146 -17.11 -4.41 1.38
N PHE A 147 -16.89 -3.55 0.38
CA PHE A 147 -15.56 -2.98 0.10
C PHE A 147 -15.05 -2.16 1.29
N HIS A 148 -15.88 -1.29 1.87
CA HIS A 148 -15.51 -0.51 3.04
C HIS A 148 -15.21 -1.41 4.25
N GLN A 149 -15.98 -2.48 4.49
CA GLN A 149 -15.69 -3.45 5.55
C GLN A 149 -14.34 -4.15 5.35
N ALA A 150 -13.97 -4.40 4.08
CA ALA A 150 -12.68 -4.97 3.71
C ALA A 150 -11.53 -3.94 3.71
N GLY A 151 -11.77 -2.69 4.09
CA GLY A 151 -10.76 -1.63 4.08
C GLY A 151 -10.40 -1.12 2.68
N LEU A 152 -11.28 -1.33 1.71
CA LEU A 152 -11.10 -0.95 0.31
C LEU A 152 -12.06 0.17 -0.08
N GLN A 153 -11.64 0.98 -1.05
CA GLN A 153 -12.49 2.01 -1.65
C GLN A 153 -12.90 1.57 -3.06
N PRO A 154 -14.22 1.38 -3.34
CA PRO A 154 -14.68 1.03 -4.67
C PRO A 154 -14.52 2.22 -5.62
N VAL A 155 -13.90 2.00 -6.78
CA VAL A 155 -13.64 3.07 -7.78
C VAL A 155 -14.43 2.84 -9.06
N GLY A 156 -14.40 1.62 -9.65
CA GLY A 156 -15.11 1.32 -10.90
C GLY A 156 -14.63 2.17 -12.08
N SER A 157 -13.31 2.33 -12.24
CA SER A 157 -12.72 3.18 -13.27
C SER A 157 -12.90 2.62 -14.68
N THR A 158 -12.82 3.51 -15.70
CA THR A 158 -12.74 3.09 -17.09
C THR A 158 -11.39 2.43 -17.39
N PRO A 159 -11.28 1.59 -18.46
CA PRO A 159 -10.02 0.99 -18.86
C PRO A 159 -8.90 2.02 -19.10
N GLN A 160 -9.23 3.16 -19.70
CA GLN A 160 -8.29 4.25 -19.96
C GLN A 160 -7.79 4.89 -18.67
N ALA A 161 -8.72 5.21 -17.75
CA ALA A 161 -8.37 5.81 -16.47
C ALA A 161 -7.50 4.87 -15.63
N TYR A 162 -7.80 3.56 -15.63
CA TYR A 162 -6.99 2.58 -14.92
C TYR A 162 -5.61 2.40 -15.56
N ALA A 163 -5.50 2.42 -16.89
CA ALA A 163 -4.21 2.37 -17.58
C ALA A 163 -3.32 3.58 -17.24
N GLU A 164 -3.89 4.81 -17.20
CA GLU A 164 -3.13 5.99 -16.80
C GLU A 164 -2.71 5.95 -15.32
N PHE A 165 -3.59 5.48 -14.44
CA PHE A 165 -3.27 5.24 -13.06
C PHE A 165 -2.06 4.28 -12.91
N LEU A 166 -2.09 3.12 -13.59
CA LEU A 166 -0.98 2.15 -13.56
C LEU A 166 0.33 2.74 -14.11
N LYS A 167 0.28 3.57 -15.16
CA LYS A 167 1.46 4.27 -15.66
C LYS A 167 2.04 5.26 -14.63
N ALA A 168 1.18 5.99 -13.94
CA ALA A 168 1.60 6.92 -12.90
C ALA A 168 2.23 6.19 -11.72
N GLU A 169 1.59 5.13 -11.22
CA GLU A 169 2.15 4.27 -10.17
C GLU A 169 3.50 3.69 -10.57
N ASN A 170 3.61 3.13 -11.78
CA ASN A 170 4.88 2.56 -12.26
C ASN A 170 6.01 3.60 -12.26
N ARG A 171 5.74 4.85 -12.67
CA ARG A 171 6.74 5.93 -12.60
C ARG A 171 7.17 6.19 -11.16
N GLN A 172 6.21 6.30 -10.24
CA GLN A 172 6.48 6.53 -8.81
C GLN A 172 7.28 5.37 -8.19
N PHE A 173 6.92 4.14 -8.51
CA PHE A 173 7.64 2.95 -8.05
C PHE A 173 9.08 2.90 -8.59
N ARG A 174 9.30 3.17 -9.87
CA ARG A 174 10.66 3.22 -10.44
C ARG A 174 11.52 4.28 -9.76
N GLN A 175 10.98 5.47 -9.53
CA GLN A 175 11.68 6.54 -8.81
C GLN A 175 11.97 6.13 -7.37
N GLY A 176 11.02 5.48 -6.71
CA GLY A 176 11.18 4.97 -5.36
C GLY A 176 12.26 3.90 -5.24
N VAL A 177 12.29 2.94 -6.15
CA VAL A 177 13.34 1.91 -6.21
C VAL A 177 14.72 2.53 -6.39
N GLN A 178 14.85 3.53 -7.27
CA GLN A 178 16.12 4.25 -7.47
C GLN A 178 16.54 5.03 -6.23
N ALA A 179 15.60 5.71 -5.57
CA ALA A 179 15.89 6.53 -4.38
C ALA A 179 16.25 5.70 -3.15
N THR A 180 15.66 4.50 -3.01
CA THR A 180 15.87 3.61 -1.84
C THR A 180 16.98 2.60 -2.04
N GLY A 181 17.50 2.44 -3.26
CA GLY A 181 18.52 1.43 -3.57
C GLY A 181 17.99 -0.02 -3.53
N LEU A 182 16.67 -0.23 -3.47
CA LEU A 182 16.08 -1.56 -3.56
C LEU A 182 16.40 -2.17 -4.92
N SER A 183 17.02 -3.36 -4.94
CA SER A 183 17.40 -4.01 -6.19
C SER A 183 16.16 -4.54 -6.94
N GLN A 184 16.16 -4.41 -8.27
CA GLN A 184 15.07 -4.92 -9.13
C GLN A 184 14.84 -6.43 -9.03
N GLY A 185 15.81 -7.19 -8.52
CA GLY A 185 15.67 -8.64 -8.24
C GLY A 185 14.70 -8.98 -7.10
N ALA A 186 14.25 -7.98 -6.34
CA ALA A 186 13.30 -8.15 -5.23
C ALA A 186 11.82 -7.96 -5.63
N LEU A 187 11.51 -7.73 -6.91
CA LEU A 187 10.14 -7.52 -7.42
C LEU A 187 9.68 -8.71 -8.30
N PRO A 188 9.43 -9.91 -7.74
CA PRO A 188 8.83 -10.98 -8.52
C PRO A 188 7.34 -10.67 -8.73
N GLY A 189 6.97 -10.22 -9.90
CA GLY A 189 5.57 -10.08 -10.30
C GLY A 189 5.18 -8.85 -11.10
N ILE A 190 5.72 -7.66 -10.83
CA ILE A 190 5.35 -6.45 -11.59
C ILE A 190 6.12 -6.33 -12.91
N ALA A 191 7.37 -6.79 -12.95
CA ALA A 191 8.20 -6.73 -14.17
C ALA A 191 7.69 -7.64 -15.30
N THR A 192 7.03 -8.76 -14.97
CA THR A 192 6.60 -9.76 -15.96
C THR A 192 5.38 -9.32 -16.79
N VAL A 193 4.55 -8.43 -16.26
CA VAL A 193 3.36 -7.94 -16.98
C VAL A 193 3.70 -6.81 -17.97
N LEU A 194 4.78 -6.06 -17.73
CA LEU A 194 5.16 -4.89 -18.54
C LEU A 194 6.25 -5.16 -19.59
N SER A 195 7.02 -6.26 -19.49
CA SER A 195 8.11 -6.58 -20.42
C SER A 195 7.67 -7.42 -21.62
N ARG A 196 6.40 -7.80 -21.74
CA ARG A 196 5.82 -8.53 -22.89
C ARG A 196 4.95 -7.65 -23.78
N GLY A 197 5.22 -6.39 -23.85
CA GLY A 197 4.45 -5.40 -24.58
C GLY A 197 5.22 -4.70 -25.72
N ASP A 198 6.08 -5.43 -26.44
CA ASP A 198 6.57 -5.02 -27.77
C ASP A 198 5.85 -5.80 -28.86
#